data_b9c94fa5d22b18b4350e89f6b1bc2b04
#
_entry.id   b9c94fa5d22b18b4350e89f6b1bc2b04
#
_cell.length_a   1.000
_cell.length_b   1.000
_cell.length_c   1.000
_cell.angle_alpha   90.00
_cell.angle_beta   90.00
_cell.angle_gamma   90.00
#
_symmetry.space_group_name_H-M   'P 1'
#
loop_
_entity.id
_entity.type
_entity.pdbx_description
1 polymer ?
#
loop_
_entity_poly.entity_id
_entity_poly.type
_entity_poly.pdbx_seq_one_letter_code
_entity_poly.pdbx_strand_id
1 'polypeptide(L)'
;MRSLQWDIFCKVIDNFGDIGVCWRLAADLAARGQRVRLWADDSAALSWMAPGGCRGVQVLPWTNELDVSCLGSTPCGVLIEAFGCEVAPEFIAAYAGIYCAAGTNDAKKPLWINLEYLSAEPYVARNHGLTSLVASGPATECSKVFYYPGFTPDTGGLLREPDLLQRQAAFDRAVWLRLHNVDWQGETLVSLFCYEPPALAQLLRDLAQNGINGQAVRLLVAAGRATEAVKAALSAHAHANAYEETINKHQNTLQPNEYVHKQLFISYLPLLTQTDFDHLLWASDINFVRGEDSIVRAIWAGKPFVWQIYPQDDGAHGPKLEAFLDMLNAPPSLQAFHRIWNGLANQPLPSLTDMPAWQGAAGQALTRLAAQRDLTTGLIEYALKTR
;
A
#
# COMPACT_ATOMS: atom_id res chain seq x y z
N MET A 1 -16.42 -23.10 -5.15
CA MET A 1 -15.80 -22.48 -6.36
C MET A 1 -14.70 -23.41 -6.88
N ARG A 2 -14.44 -23.41 -8.19
CA ARG A 2 -13.31 -24.17 -8.79
C ARG A 2 -12.01 -23.53 -8.29
N SER A 3 -11.12 -24.32 -7.68
CA SER A 3 -9.77 -23.87 -7.25
C SER A 3 -8.85 -23.87 -8.47
N LEU A 4 -8.20 -22.72 -8.71
CA LEU A 4 -7.19 -22.55 -9.74
C LEU A 4 -5.80 -22.45 -9.11
N GLN A 5 -4.77 -22.74 -9.90
CA GLN A 5 -3.38 -22.48 -9.53
C GLN A 5 -3.00 -21.09 -10.09
N TRP A 6 -2.57 -20.20 -9.20
CA TRP A 6 -2.10 -18.86 -9.52
C TRP A 6 -0.60 -18.78 -9.33
N ASP A 7 0.09 -18.22 -10.30
CA ASP A 7 1.51 -17.88 -10.24
C ASP A 7 1.65 -16.37 -10.31
N ILE A 8 2.08 -15.75 -9.24
CA ILE A 8 2.25 -14.28 -9.14
C ILE A 8 3.74 -13.98 -9.14
N PHE A 9 4.22 -13.25 -10.14
CA PHE A 9 5.58 -12.74 -10.23
C PHE A 9 5.64 -11.32 -9.70
N CYS A 10 6.53 -11.09 -8.73
CA CYS A 10 6.77 -9.82 -8.09
C CYS A 10 8.26 -9.48 -8.13
N LYS A 11 8.61 -8.41 -8.82
CA LYS A 11 9.93 -7.80 -8.74
C LYS A 11 9.85 -6.61 -7.79
N VAL A 12 10.69 -6.61 -6.76
CA VAL A 12 10.66 -5.59 -5.72
C VAL A 12 11.47 -4.37 -6.17
N ILE A 13 10.79 -3.25 -6.43
CA ILE A 13 11.38 -1.97 -6.85
C ILE A 13 11.18 -0.92 -5.76
N ASP A 14 9.94 -0.73 -5.28
CA ASP A 14 9.62 0.17 -4.17
C ASP A 14 9.67 -0.57 -2.84
N ASN A 15 10.89 -0.86 -2.38
CA ASN A 15 11.21 -1.34 -1.04
C ASN A 15 10.22 -2.40 -0.49
N PHE A 16 9.08 -1.98 0.07
CA PHE A 16 8.07 -2.88 0.63
C PHE A 16 6.72 -2.84 -0.09
N GLY A 17 6.55 -1.88 -1.04
CA GLY A 17 5.27 -1.66 -1.72
C GLY A 17 4.85 -2.83 -2.58
N ASP A 18 5.71 -3.23 -3.49
CA ASP A 18 5.40 -4.26 -4.49
C ASP A 18 5.14 -5.62 -3.83
N ILE A 19 6.06 -6.06 -2.95
CA ILE A 19 5.88 -7.33 -2.23
C ILE A 19 4.68 -7.29 -1.29
N GLY A 20 4.36 -6.12 -0.71
CA GLY A 20 3.22 -5.92 0.16
C GLY A 20 1.89 -6.13 -0.55
N VAL A 21 1.71 -5.52 -1.74
CA VAL A 21 0.51 -5.72 -2.57
C VAL A 21 0.41 -7.17 -3.04
N CYS A 22 1.51 -7.74 -3.57
CA CYS A 22 1.53 -9.11 -4.09
C CYS A 22 1.23 -10.14 -2.99
N TRP A 23 1.77 -9.94 -1.79
CA TRP A 23 1.48 -10.82 -0.65
C TRP A 23 0.01 -10.73 -0.22
N ARG A 24 -0.56 -9.51 -0.08
CA ARG A 24 -1.99 -9.34 0.27
C ARG A 24 -2.89 -10.00 -0.77
N LEU A 25 -2.59 -9.82 -2.05
CA LEU A 25 -3.34 -10.48 -3.13
C LEU A 25 -3.22 -11.99 -3.04
N ALA A 26 -2.02 -12.52 -2.84
CA ALA A 26 -1.78 -13.95 -2.70
C ALA A 26 -2.55 -14.54 -1.51
N ALA A 27 -2.49 -13.89 -0.36
CA ALA A 27 -3.18 -14.31 0.85
C ALA A 27 -4.71 -14.26 0.70
N ASP A 28 -5.25 -13.20 0.08
CA ASP A 28 -6.69 -13.07 -0.14
C ASP A 28 -7.21 -14.08 -1.18
N LEU A 29 -6.46 -14.35 -2.26
CA LEU A 29 -6.76 -15.45 -3.19
C LEU A 29 -6.80 -16.80 -2.47
N ALA A 30 -5.82 -17.07 -1.60
CA ALA A 30 -5.75 -18.32 -0.83
C ALA A 30 -6.91 -18.43 0.17
N ALA A 31 -7.28 -17.35 0.87
CA ALA A 31 -8.43 -17.30 1.77
C ALA A 31 -9.75 -17.59 1.03
N ARG A 32 -9.82 -17.30 -0.26
CA ARG A 32 -10.96 -17.62 -1.15
C ARG A 32 -10.84 -18.98 -1.84
N GLY A 33 -9.96 -19.86 -1.35
CA GLY A 33 -9.82 -21.25 -1.78
C GLY A 33 -9.00 -21.46 -3.06
N GLN A 34 -8.23 -20.44 -3.49
CA GLN A 34 -7.27 -20.58 -4.58
C GLN A 34 -5.93 -21.12 -4.06
N ARG A 35 -5.09 -21.66 -4.94
CA ARG A 35 -3.71 -22.04 -4.64
C ARG A 35 -2.78 -21.04 -5.30
N VAL A 36 -1.79 -20.54 -4.56
CA VAL A 36 -0.92 -19.46 -5.04
C VAL A 36 0.55 -19.83 -4.85
N ARG A 37 1.34 -19.61 -5.91
CA ARG A 37 2.79 -19.50 -5.85
C ARG A 37 3.15 -18.05 -6.06
N LEU A 38 3.79 -17.45 -5.07
CA LEU A 38 4.34 -16.10 -5.14
C LEU A 38 5.83 -16.19 -5.41
N TRP A 39 6.23 -15.81 -6.61
CA TRP A 39 7.61 -15.75 -7.06
C TRP A 39 8.15 -14.33 -6.81
N ALA A 40 9.15 -14.19 -5.97
CA ALA A 40 9.73 -12.89 -5.63
C ALA A 40 11.26 -12.95 -5.72
N ASP A 41 11.87 -11.90 -6.28
CA ASP A 41 13.31 -11.70 -6.32
C ASP A 41 13.87 -11.32 -4.93
N ASP A 42 13.09 -10.59 -4.14
CA ASP A 42 13.37 -10.33 -2.72
C ASP A 42 12.10 -10.55 -1.87
N SER A 43 12.11 -11.57 -1.06
CA SER A 43 11.03 -11.88 -0.11
C SER A 43 11.40 -11.61 1.35
N ALA A 44 12.55 -10.98 1.64
CA ALA A 44 13.05 -10.79 3.00
C ALA A 44 12.06 -10.05 3.90
N ALA A 45 11.33 -9.07 3.35
CA ALA A 45 10.33 -8.32 4.08
C ALA A 45 9.17 -9.17 4.61
N LEU A 46 8.84 -10.30 3.97
CA LEU A 46 7.78 -11.19 4.44
C LEU A 46 8.09 -11.83 5.78
N SER A 47 9.36 -11.90 6.19
CA SER A 47 9.76 -12.43 7.51
C SER A 47 9.15 -11.65 8.68
N TRP A 48 8.86 -10.37 8.51
CA TRP A 48 8.21 -9.52 9.50
C TRP A 48 6.83 -9.01 9.07
N MET A 49 6.60 -8.80 7.79
CA MET A 49 5.28 -8.39 7.28
C MET A 49 4.20 -9.46 7.49
N ALA A 50 4.60 -10.74 7.34
CA ALA A 50 3.69 -11.89 7.40
C ALA A 50 4.39 -13.11 8.02
N PRO A 51 4.90 -13.03 9.27
CA PRO A 51 5.74 -14.07 9.89
C PRO A 51 5.05 -15.42 10.02
N GLY A 52 3.70 -15.43 10.08
CA GLY A 52 2.91 -16.67 10.13
C GLY A 52 2.68 -17.33 8.76
N GLY A 53 3.09 -16.68 7.68
CA GLY A 53 2.75 -17.14 6.33
C GLY A 53 1.24 -17.15 6.07
N CYS A 54 0.83 -17.85 5.02
CA CYS A 54 -0.60 -18.05 4.70
C CYS A 54 -0.80 -19.46 4.12
N ARG A 55 -1.74 -20.23 4.70
CA ARG A 55 -2.08 -21.54 4.14
C ARG A 55 -2.64 -21.37 2.72
N GLY A 56 -2.04 -22.10 1.76
CA GLY A 56 -2.43 -21.99 0.35
C GLY A 56 -1.55 -21.05 -0.47
N VAL A 57 -0.63 -20.34 0.17
CA VAL A 57 0.43 -19.56 -0.50
C VAL A 57 1.77 -20.22 -0.29
N GLN A 58 2.48 -20.46 -1.40
CA GLN A 58 3.88 -20.88 -1.41
C GLN A 58 4.72 -19.72 -1.94
N VAL A 59 5.64 -19.21 -1.13
CA VAL A 59 6.63 -18.21 -1.57
C VAL A 59 7.81 -18.96 -2.18
N LEU A 60 8.18 -18.58 -3.39
CA LEU A 60 9.26 -19.19 -4.15
C LEU A 60 10.29 -18.13 -4.56
N PRO A 61 11.58 -18.45 -4.52
CA PRO A 61 12.60 -17.49 -4.95
C PRO A 61 12.56 -17.32 -6.48
N TRP A 62 12.63 -16.10 -6.92
CA TRP A 62 12.83 -15.76 -8.32
C TRP A 62 14.31 -15.38 -8.53
N THR A 63 15.08 -16.39 -8.91
CA THR A 63 16.52 -16.28 -9.18
C THR A 63 16.81 -16.32 -10.68
N ASN A 64 18.04 -16.05 -11.08
CA ASN A 64 18.47 -16.11 -12.48
C ASN A 64 18.30 -17.51 -13.12
N GLU A 65 18.35 -18.56 -12.31
CA GLU A 65 18.03 -19.93 -12.72
C GLU A 65 16.75 -20.36 -12.02
N LEU A 66 15.61 -20.18 -12.70
CA LEU A 66 14.30 -20.46 -12.10
C LEU A 66 13.96 -21.94 -12.21
N ASP A 67 13.74 -22.59 -11.06
CA ASP A 67 13.25 -23.98 -11.02
C ASP A 67 11.75 -24.02 -11.36
N VAL A 68 11.44 -24.44 -12.59
CA VAL A 68 10.07 -24.62 -13.07
C VAL A 68 9.54 -26.04 -12.93
N SER A 69 10.25 -26.95 -12.26
CA SER A 69 9.86 -28.37 -12.08
C SER A 69 8.47 -28.54 -11.44
N CYS A 70 8.09 -27.60 -10.57
CA CYS A 70 6.76 -27.56 -9.94
C CYS A 70 5.61 -27.45 -10.95
N LEU A 71 5.83 -26.93 -12.17
CA LEU A 71 4.81 -26.80 -13.21
C LEU A 71 4.41 -28.16 -13.79
N GLY A 72 5.31 -29.13 -13.77
CA GLY A 72 5.02 -30.49 -14.26
C GLY A 72 3.92 -31.20 -13.44
N SER A 73 3.92 -31.02 -12.12
CA SER A 73 2.94 -31.62 -11.21
C SER A 73 1.69 -30.76 -11.01
N THR A 74 1.84 -29.46 -11.06
CA THR A 74 0.76 -28.48 -10.86
C THR A 74 0.89 -27.36 -11.90
N PRO A 75 0.30 -27.54 -13.09
CA PRO A 75 0.38 -26.56 -14.17
C PRO A 75 -0.19 -25.19 -13.75
N CYS A 76 0.42 -24.12 -14.27
CA CYS A 76 -0.09 -22.77 -14.14
C CYS A 76 -1.52 -22.66 -14.70
N GLY A 77 -2.41 -22.12 -13.92
CA GLY A 77 -3.76 -21.79 -14.36
C GLY A 77 -3.93 -20.33 -14.69
N VAL A 78 -3.42 -19.45 -13.80
CA VAL A 78 -3.41 -18.01 -13.98
C VAL A 78 -2.02 -17.49 -13.66
N LEU A 79 -1.38 -16.87 -14.63
CA LEU A 79 -0.13 -16.13 -14.47
C LEU A 79 -0.43 -14.66 -14.23
N ILE A 80 0.07 -14.10 -13.14
CA ILE A 80 0.07 -12.66 -12.88
C ILE A 80 1.51 -12.13 -12.99
N GLU A 81 1.72 -11.24 -13.94
CA GLU A 81 2.88 -10.39 -14.07
C GLU A 81 2.56 -9.08 -13.32
N ALA A 82 3.08 -8.92 -12.11
CA ALA A 82 2.75 -7.75 -11.31
C ALA A 82 3.62 -6.55 -11.71
N PHE A 83 2.98 -5.40 -11.92
CA PHE A 83 3.63 -4.11 -12.17
C PHE A 83 4.55 -4.09 -13.40
N GLY A 84 4.22 -4.88 -14.44
CA GLY A 84 5.01 -4.95 -15.65
C GLY A 84 6.39 -5.60 -15.46
N CYS A 85 6.58 -6.40 -14.41
CA CYS A 85 7.80 -7.17 -14.23
C CYS A 85 7.98 -8.16 -15.41
N GLU A 86 9.18 -8.24 -15.95
CA GLU A 86 9.50 -9.21 -17.00
C GLU A 86 9.61 -10.60 -16.36
N VAL A 87 8.62 -11.47 -16.59
CA VAL A 87 8.62 -12.83 -16.06
C VAL A 87 9.78 -13.63 -16.65
N ALA A 88 10.39 -14.49 -15.82
CA ALA A 88 11.55 -15.30 -16.19
C ALA A 88 11.31 -16.11 -17.49
N PRO A 89 12.23 -16.11 -18.45
CA PRO A 89 12.05 -16.77 -19.74
C PRO A 89 11.76 -18.27 -19.64
N GLU A 90 12.34 -18.94 -18.66
CA GLU A 90 12.14 -20.39 -18.39
C GLU A 90 10.67 -20.66 -18.00
N PHE A 91 10.09 -19.79 -17.17
CA PHE A 91 8.67 -19.89 -16.80
C PHE A 91 7.78 -19.63 -18.02
N ILE A 92 8.08 -18.61 -18.79
CA ILE A 92 7.33 -18.27 -20.02
C ILE A 92 7.38 -19.42 -21.02
N ALA A 93 8.52 -20.08 -21.20
CA ALA A 93 8.63 -21.25 -22.07
C ALA A 93 7.77 -22.43 -21.59
N ALA A 94 7.80 -22.72 -20.29
CA ALA A 94 6.95 -23.75 -19.69
C ALA A 94 5.46 -23.41 -19.78
N TYR A 95 5.09 -22.15 -19.51
CA TYR A 95 3.73 -21.63 -19.67
C TYR A 95 3.22 -21.78 -21.12
N ALA A 96 4.04 -21.40 -22.10
CA ALA A 96 3.70 -21.54 -23.52
C ALA A 96 3.48 -23.01 -23.91
N GLY A 97 4.30 -23.92 -23.39
CA GLY A 97 4.12 -25.37 -23.57
C GLY A 97 2.75 -25.85 -23.06
N ILE A 98 2.32 -25.39 -21.88
CA ILE A 98 1.00 -25.69 -21.31
C ILE A 98 -0.12 -25.08 -22.18
N TYR A 99 0.05 -23.82 -22.59
CA TYR A 99 -0.91 -23.10 -23.41
C TYR A 99 -1.15 -23.79 -24.76
N CYS A 100 -0.10 -24.21 -25.45
CA CYS A 100 -0.17 -24.90 -26.72
C CYS A 100 -0.70 -26.35 -26.58
N ALA A 101 -0.30 -27.06 -25.51
CA ALA A 101 -0.74 -28.44 -25.27
C ALA A 101 -2.25 -28.53 -24.92
N ALA A 102 -2.86 -27.47 -24.44
CA ALA A 102 -4.31 -27.42 -24.15
C ALA A 102 -5.20 -27.57 -25.42
N GLY A 103 -4.60 -27.50 -26.59
CA GLY A 103 -5.30 -27.67 -27.89
C GLY A 103 -6.27 -26.54 -28.19
N THR A 104 -7.21 -26.79 -29.10
CA THR A 104 -8.19 -25.79 -29.54
C THR A 104 -9.29 -25.50 -28.51
N ASN A 105 -9.31 -26.19 -27.38
CA ASN A 105 -10.29 -25.97 -26.32
C ASN A 105 -9.82 -24.86 -25.38
N ASP A 106 -10.24 -23.62 -25.65
CA ASP A 106 -9.88 -22.42 -24.90
C ASP A 106 -10.20 -22.48 -23.39
N ALA A 107 -11.18 -23.31 -23.00
CA ALA A 107 -11.58 -23.50 -21.61
C ALA A 107 -10.48 -24.14 -20.71
N LYS A 108 -9.36 -24.59 -21.25
CA LYS A 108 -8.24 -25.19 -20.52
C LYS A 108 -6.95 -24.39 -20.62
N LYS A 109 -6.90 -23.36 -21.46
CA LYS A 109 -5.71 -22.55 -21.60
C LYS A 109 -5.46 -21.74 -20.33
N PRO A 110 -4.20 -21.61 -19.89
CA PRO A 110 -3.88 -20.72 -18.80
C PRO A 110 -4.10 -19.26 -19.20
N LEU A 111 -4.43 -18.42 -18.24
CA LEU A 111 -4.65 -16.99 -18.42
C LEU A 111 -3.40 -16.22 -17.99
N TRP A 112 -2.96 -15.27 -18.82
CA TRP A 112 -1.87 -14.34 -18.48
C TRP A 112 -2.43 -12.94 -18.24
N ILE A 113 -2.22 -12.41 -17.02
CA ILE A 113 -2.65 -11.10 -16.59
C ILE A 113 -1.40 -10.25 -16.30
N ASN A 114 -1.29 -9.09 -16.92
CA ASN A 114 -0.43 -8.02 -16.46
C ASN A 114 -1.23 -7.18 -15.46
N LEU A 115 -0.91 -7.30 -14.18
CA LEU A 115 -1.50 -6.51 -13.11
C LEU A 115 -0.73 -5.19 -13.00
N GLU A 116 -1.38 -4.12 -13.42
CA GLU A 116 -0.79 -2.79 -13.51
C GLU A 116 -0.81 -2.05 -12.16
N TYR A 117 -0.06 -0.94 -12.10
CA TYR A 117 -0.06 -0.04 -10.96
C TYR A 117 -1.42 0.64 -10.78
N LEU A 118 -1.76 0.94 -9.52
CA LEU A 118 -2.96 1.68 -9.15
C LEU A 118 -2.89 3.11 -9.68
N SER A 119 -3.94 3.57 -10.38
CA SER A 119 -4.10 4.98 -10.74
C SER A 119 -5.57 5.37 -10.78
N ALA A 120 -5.84 6.68 -10.54
CA ALA A 120 -7.14 7.30 -10.73
C ALA A 120 -7.27 8.01 -12.08
N GLU A 121 -6.24 7.97 -12.91
CA GLU A 121 -6.22 8.65 -14.20
C GLU A 121 -7.19 8.00 -15.19
N PRO A 122 -7.82 8.77 -16.10
CA PRO A 122 -8.87 8.27 -17.00
C PRO A 122 -8.41 7.16 -17.95
N TYR A 123 -7.10 7.03 -18.25
CA TYR A 123 -6.60 5.96 -19.12
C TYR A 123 -6.80 4.58 -18.51
N VAL A 124 -6.85 4.47 -17.19
CA VAL A 124 -7.00 3.20 -16.46
C VAL A 124 -8.27 2.47 -16.87
N ALA A 125 -9.41 3.16 -16.83
CA ALA A 125 -10.70 2.60 -17.24
C ALA A 125 -10.73 2.23 -18.74
N ARG A 126 -10.07 3.02 -19.60
CA ARG A 126 -10.01 2.74 -21.04
C ARG A 126 -9.15 1.53 -21.39
N ASN A 127 -8.09 1.29 -20.60
CA ASN A 127 -7.12 0.23 -20.89
C ASN A 127 -7.39 -1.05 -20.09
N HIS A 128 -8.26 -1.00 -19.08
CA HIS A 128 -8.62 -2.16 -18.28
C HIS A 128 -9.27 -3.24 -19.14
N GLY A 129 -8.74 -4.46 -19.06
CA GLY A 129 -9.25 -5.61 -19.82
C GLY A 129 -8.77 -5.68 -21.28
N LEU A 130 -7.96 -4.73 -21.76
CA LEU A 130 -7.38 -4.83 -23.10
C LEU A 130 -6.43 -6.02 -23.18
N THR A 131 -6.49 -6.71 -24.32
CA THR A 131 -5.65 -7.88 -24.61
C THR A 131 -4.55 -7.50 -25.60
N SER A 132 -3.32 -7.94 -25.33
CA SER A 132 -2.18 -7.82 -26.22
C SER A 132 -1.64 -9.18 -26.59
N LEU A 133 -1.35 -9.39 -27.87
CA LEU A 133 -0.62 -10.57 -28.33
C LEU A 133 0.87 -10.44 -28.01
N VAL A 134 1.47 -11.55 -27.59
CA VAL A 134 2.92 -11.63 -27.41
C VAL A 134 3.59 -11.78 -28.79
N ALA A 135 4.36 -10.76 -29.19
CA ALA A 135 4.88 -10.65 -30.55
C ALA A 135 6.14 -11.50 -30.80
N SER A 136 6.86 -11.95 -29.75
CA SER A 136 8.13 -12.66 -29.90
C SER A 136 8.42 -13.59 -28.74
N GLY A 137 9.39 -14.48 -28.91
CA GLY A 137 9.83 -15.44 -27.88
C GLY A 137 8.97 -16.69 -27.80
N PRO A 138 9.17 -17.52 -26.75
CA PRO A 138 8.51 -18.82 -26.64
C PRO A 138 7.00 -18.74 -26.45
N ALA A 139 6.47 -17.59 -26.02
CA ALA A 139 5.04 -17.34 -25.84
C ALA A 139 4.39 -16.63 -27.03
N THR A 140 5.03 -16.58 -28.21
CA THR A 140 4.39 -16.13 -29.45
C THR A 140 3.08 -16.89 -29.64
N GLU A 141 1.97 -16.21 -29.97
CA GLU A 141 0.58 -16.70 -30.02
C GLU A 141 -0.14 -16.73 -28.66
N CYS A 142 0.55 -16.58 -27.53
CA CYS A 142 -0.13 -16.30 -26.26
C CYS A 142 -0.62 -14.84 -26.25
N SER A 143 -1.64 -14.61 -25.44
CA SER A 143 -2.11 -13.26 -25.17
C SER A 143 -2.05 -12.94 -23.69
N LYS A 144 -1.79 -11.69 -23.36
CA LYS A 144 -1.88 -11.18 -22.00
C LYS A 144 -2.94 -10.07 -21.91
N VAL A 145 -3.59 -10.01 -20.76
CA VAL A 145 -4.64 -9.03 -20.45
C VAL A 145 -4.06 -7.99 -19.50
N PHE A 146 -4.26 -6.72 -19.81
CA PHE A 146 -3.90 -5.62 -18.92
C PHE A 146 -5.01 -5.42 -17.90
N TYR A 147 -4.71 -5.66 -16.62
CA TYR A 147 -5.66 -5.56 -15.54
C TYR A 147 -5.27 -4.42 -14.61
N TYR A 148 -6.03 -3.33 -14.66
CA TYR A 148 -5.73 -2.11 -13.92
C TYR A 148 -6.54 -2.05 -12.62
N PRO A 149 -5.92 -2.09 -11.43
CA PRO A 149 -6.55 -1.62 -10.21
C PRO A 149 -6.97 -0.15 -10.36
N GLY A 150 -8.07 0.22 -9.74
CA GLY A 150 -8.56 1.59 -9.86
C GLY A 150 -9.78 1.88 -9.00
N PHE A 151 -10.33 3.08 -9.14
CA PHE A 151 -11.30 3.65 -8.22
C PHE A 151 -12.71 3.75 -8.81
N THR A 152 -12.93 3.21 -10.01
CA THR A 152 -14.21 3.25 -10.70
C THR A 152 -14.74 1.85 -11.00
N PRO A 153 -16.05 1.66 -11.23
CA PRO A 153 -16.62 0.36 -11.60
C PRO A 153 -16.04 -0.24 -12.89
N ASP A 154 -15.47 0.59 -13.77
CA ASP A 154 -14.88 0.19 -15.06
C ASP A 154 -13.41 -0.24 -14.93
N THR A 155 -12.91 -0.41 -13.71
CA THR A 155 -11.55 -0.85 -13.40
C THR A 155 -11.56 -2.14 -12.59
N GLY A 156 -10.37 -2.68 -12.28
CA GLY A 156 -10.23 -3.89 -11.48
C GLY A 156 -10.63 -3.75 -10.01
N GLY A 157 -10.93 -2.52 -9.55
CA GLY A 157 -11.24 -2.25 -8.15
C GLY A 157 -10.00 -2.22 -7.26
N LEU A 158 -10.22 -2.19 -5.95
CA LEU A 158 -9.17 -2.13 -4.92
C LEU A 158 -9.10 -3.45 -4.15
N LEU A 159 -7.90 -3.79 -3.69
CA LEU A 159 -7.71 -4.95 -2.84
C LEU A 159 -8.40 -4.73 -1.49
N ARG A 160 -9.30 -5.65 -1.13
CA ARG A 160 -10.09 -5.61 0.09
C ARG A 160 -10.49 -7.02 0.49
N GLU A 161 -10.03 -7.47 1.64
CA GLU A 161 -10.41 -8.75 2.21
C GLU A 161 -11.91 -8.73 2.60
N PRO A 162 -12.64 -9.83 2.45
CA PRO A 162 -14.09 -9.87 2.71
C PRO A 162 -14.46 -9.48 4.15
N ASP A 163 -13.60 -9.78 5.11
CA ASP A 163 -13.80 -9.55 6.54
C ASP A 163 -13.21 -8.23 7.06
N LEU A 164 -12.56 -7.44 6.19
CA LEU A 164 -11.81 -6.24 6.58
C LEU A 164 -12.64 -5.26 7.45
N LEU A 165 -13.82 -4.89 6.98
CA LEU A 165 -14.68 -3.94 7.70
C LEU A 165 -15.23 -4.52 9.01
N GLN A 166 -15.45 -5.85 9.06
CA GLN A 166 -15.85 -6.52 10.29
C GLN A 166 -14.72 -6.52 11.32
N ARG A 167 -13.47 -6.81 10.90
CA ARG A 167 -12.29 -6.72 11.77
C ARG A 167 -12.07 -5.30 12.26
N GLN A 168 -12.26 -4.30 11.41
CA GLN A 168 -12.17 -2.90 11.81
C GLN A 168 -13.21 -2.51 12.85
N ALA A 169 -14.46 -2.94 12.68
CA ALA A 169 -15.53 -2.66 13.63
C ALA A 169 -15.32 -3.31 15.01
N ALA A 170 -14.59 -4.44 15.06
CA ALA A 170 -14.25 -5.14 16.29
C ALA A 170 -12.91 -4.67 16.92
N PHE A 171 -12.21 -3.72 16.29
CA PHE A 171 -10.91 -3.26 16.72
C PHE A 171 -10.97 -2.39 17.97
N ASP A 172 -10.15 -2.70 18.97
CA ASP A 172 -9.98 -1.91 20.20
C ASP A 172 -8.67 -1.12 20.15
N ARG A 173 -8.79 0.19 19.92
CA ARG A 173 -7.67 1.14 19.86
C ARG A 173 -6.82 1.12 21.13
N ALA A 174 -7.45 1.13 22.31
CA ALA A 174 -6.72 1.23 23.58
C ALA A 174 -5.95 -0.06 23.90
N VAL A 175 -6.50 -1.21 23.55
CA VAL A 175 -5.81 -2.50 23.66
C VAL A 175 -4.60 -2.53 22.75
N TRP A 176 -4.75 -2.14 21.48
CA TRP A 176 -3.65 -2.16 20.51
C TRP A 176 -2.51 -1.22 20.92
N LEU A 177 -2.81 0.01 21.35
CA LEU A 177 -1.81 0.98 21.81
C LEU A 177 -0.99 0.43 23.00
N ARG A 178 -1.66 -0.19 23.98
CA ARG A 178 -0.97 -0.83 25.12
C ARG A 178 -0.04 -1.97 24.69
N LEU A 179 -0.49 -2.81 23.75
CA LEU A 179 0.32 -3.93 23.23
C LEU A 179 1.59 -3.44 22.51
N HIS A 180 1.54 -2.24 21.93
CA HIS A 180 2.68 -1.61 21.26
C HIS A 180 3.46 -0.63 22.17
N ASN A 181 3.21 -0.66 23.49
CA ASN A 181 3.87 0.19 24.49
C ASN A 181 3.73 1.70 24.15
N VAL A 182 2.58 2.10 23.61
CA VAL A 182 2.27 3.52 23.39
C VAL A 182 1.52 4.05 24.61
N ASP A 183 2.17 4.97 25.35
CA ASP A 183 1.59 5.62 26.53
C ASP A 183 0.66 6.77 26.11
N TRP A 184 -0.53 6.40 25.65
CA TRP A 184 -1.54 7.34 25.15
C TRP A 184 -2.40 7.89 26.31
N GLN A 185 -2.42 9.22 26.46
CA GLN A 185 -3.15 9.95 27.50
C GLN A 185 -4.34 10.75 26.95
N GLY A 186 -4.78 10.47 25.72
CA GLY A 186 -5.91 11.17 25.09
C GLY A 186 -5.50 12.16 24.01
N GLU A 187 -4.22 12.21 23.63
CA GLU A 187 -3.73 13.02 22.52
C GLU A 187 -4.38 12.63 21.20
N THR A 188 -4.46 13.56 20.25
CA THR A 188 -4.80 13.23 18.85
C THR A 188 -3.70 12.34 18.27
N LEU A 189 -4.07 11.16 17.77
CA LEU A 189 -3.12 10.22 17.20
C LEU A 189 -2.93 10.46 15.70
N VAL A 190 -1.67 10.58 15.29
CA VAL A 190 -1.28 10.75 13.89
C VAL A 190 -0.31 9.63 13.52
N SER A 191 -0.65 8.79 12.54
CA SER A 191 0.33 7.84 11.99
C SER A 191 1.21 8.51 10.95
N LEU A 192 2.50 8.19 10.96
CA LEU A 192 3.44 8.69 9.97
C LEU A 192 4.21 7.54 9.32
N PHE A 193 3.85 7.26 8.08
CA PHE A 193 4.55 6.36 7.18
C PHE A 193 4.83 7.13 5.89
N CYS A 194 6.05 7.65 5.73
CA CYS A 194 6.41 8.54 4.63
C CYS A 194 7.79 8.17 4.04
N TYR A 195 8.08 8.74 2.87
CA TYR A 195 9.44 8.91 2.38
C TYR A 195 10.09 10.10 3.09
N GLU A 196 10.77 10.97 2.37
CA GLU A 196 11.37 12.22 2.88
C GLU A 196 10.61 13.45 2.33
N PRO A 197 9.38 13.74 2.82
CA PRO A 197 8.62 14.88 2.30
C PRO A 197 9.28 16.20 2.68
N PRO A 198 9.37 17.16 1.76
CA PRO A 198 10.08 18.42 2.01
C PRO A 198 9.47 19.24 3.16
N ALA A 199 8.19 19.08 3.41
CA ALA A 199 7.46 19.82 4.44
C ALA A 199 7.49 19.14 5.84
N LEU A 200 8.20 18.01 6.03
CA LEU A 200 8.22 17.26 7.29
C LEU A 200 8.68 18.12 8.48
N ALA A 201 9.76 18.86 8.30
CA ALA A 201 10.29 19.72 9.37
C ALA A 201 9.31 20.83 9.78
N GLN A 202 8.52 21.37 8.83
CA GLN A 202 7.46 22.31 9.15
C GLN A 202 6.33 21.63 9.92
N LEU A 203 5.87 20.46 9.45
CA LEU A 203 4.82 19.70 10.14
C LEU A 203 5.18 19.44 11.61
N LEU A 204 6.39 18.97 11.88
CA LEU A 204 6.84 18.70 13.25
C LEU A 204 6.85 19.94 14.12
N ARG A 205 7.32 21.09 13.59
CA ARG A 205 7.29 22.38 14.32
C ARG A 205 5.86 22.82 14.62
N ASP A 206 4.98 22.76 13.62
CA ASP A 206 3.60 23.21 13.76
C ASP A 206 2.83 22.36 14.77
N LEU A 207 3.02 21.02 14.74
CA LEU A 207 2.44 20.12 15.73
C LEU A 207 3.01 20.37 17.14
N ALA A 208 4.30 20.66 17.27
CA ALA A 208 4.91 20.95 18.57
C ALA A 208 4.42 22.29 19.16
N GLN A 209 4.19 23.29 18.32
CA GLN A 209 3.78 24.61 18.78
C GLN A 209 2.27 24.71 19.02
N ASN A 210 1.47 24.15 18.13
CA ASN A 210 0.03 24.41 18.05
C ASN A 210 -0.82 23.17 18.35
N GLY A 211 -0.24 21.97 18.29
CA GLY A 211 -1.02 20.74 18.28
C GLY A 211 -1.95 20.68 17.06
N ILE A 212 -3.06 19.96 17.18
CA ILE A 212 -4.17 19.95 16.23
C ILE A 212 -5.40 20.50 16.94
N ASN A 213 -5.94 21.61 16.43
CA ASN A 213 -7.05 22.32 17.09
C ASN A 213 -6.78 22.64 18.58
N GLY A 214 -5.52 22.93 18.93
CA GLY A 214 -5.09 23.21 20.31
C GLY A 214 -4.95 21.96 21.21
N GLN A 215 -5.16 20.77 20.68
CA GLN A 215 -4.95 19.51 21.41
C GLN A 215 -3.55 18.97 21.15
N ALA A 216 -2.96 18.38 22.19
CA ALA A 216 -1.70 17.66 22.06
C ALA A 216 -1.79 16.50 21.06
N VAL A 217 -0.68 16.22 20.39
CA VAL A 217 -0.58 15.24 19.32
C VAL A 217 0.44 14.17 19.70
N ARG A 218 0.08 12.92 19.48
CA ARG A 218 1.03 11.81 19.50
C ARG A 218 1.25 11.30 18.09
N LEU A 219 2.48 11.44 17.59
CA LEU A 219 2.91 10.97 16.29
C LEU A 219 3.42 9.52 16.41
N LEU A 220 2.74 8.60 15.77
CA LEU A 220 3.12 7.18 15.70
C LEU A 220 3.95 6.97 14.43
N VAL A 221 5.27 6.92 14.59
CA VAL A 221 6.22 6.88 13.47
C VAL A 221 6.54 5.44 13.12
N ALA A 222 6.22 5.02 11.91
CA ALA A 222 6.56 3.70 11.40
C ALA A 222 8.08 3.53 11.26
N ALA A 223 8.56 2.31 11.50
CA ALA A 223 9.97 1.96 11.35
C ALA A 223 10.50 2.18 9.92
N GLY A 224 11.80 2.37 9.79
CA GLY A 224 12.49 2.56 8.52
C GLY A 224 12.58 4.03 8.11
N ARG A 225 12.31 4.35 6.83
CA ARG A 225 12.53 5.70 6.24
C ARG A 225 11.84 6.81 7.02
N ALA A 226 10.61 6.61 7.48
CA ALA A 226 9.89 7.60 8.28
C ALA A 226 10.61 7.94 9.59
N THR A 227 11.11 6.91 10.30
CA THR A 227 11.89 7.09 11.52
C THR A 227 13.16 7.92 11.26
N GLU A 228 13.90 7.59 10.22
CA GLU A 228 15.14 8.30 9.88
C GLU A 228 14.86 9.75 9.41
N ALA A 229 13.81 9.96 8.64
CA ALA A 229 13.40 11.30 8.21
C ALA A 229 13.01 12.20 9.40
N VAL A 230 12.25 11.66 10.37
CA VAL A 230 11.86 12.39 11.59
C VAL A 230 13.09 12.73 12.43
N LYS A 231 14.00 11.77 12.69
CA LYS A 231 15.24 12.01 13.44
C LYS A 231 16.10 13.08 12.78
N ALA A 232 16.26 13.01 11.45
CA ALA A 232 17.03 14.01 10.69
C ALA A 232 16.40 15.41 10.80
N ALA A 233 15.08 15.52 10.67
CA ALA A 233 14.38 16.79 10.79
C ALA A 233 14.48 17.42 12.19
N LEU A 234 14.38 16.60 13.25
CA LEU A 234 14.56 17.04 14.63
C LEU A 234 16.00 17.48 14.92
N SER A 235 17.00 16.73 14.43
CA SER A 235 18.41 17.07 14.61
C SER A 235 18.79 18.37 13.91
N ALA A 236 18.31 18.59 12.69
CA ALA A 236 18.51 19.84 11.95
C ALA A 236 17.92 21.05 12.72
N HIS A 237 16.77 20.86 13.37
CA HIS A 237 16.11 21.88 14.18
C HIS A 237 16.91 22.18 15.47
N ALA A 238 17.44 21.17 16.15
CA ALA A 238 18.27 21.33 17.35
C ALA A 238 19.54 22.14 17.04
N HIS A 239 20.21 21.89 15.92
CA HIS A 239 21.39 22.66 15.51
C HIS A 239 21.07 24.10 15.15
N ALA A 240 19.89 24.38 14.56
CA ALA A 240 19.45 25.74 14.25
C ALA A 240 19.07 26.53 15.51
N ASN A 241 18.64 25.87 16.59
CA ASN A 241 18.18 26.49 17.83
C ASN A 241 19.18 26.34 18.99
N ALA A 242 20.45 26.04 18.74
CA ALA A 242 21.50 25.88 19.74
C ALA A 242 21.77 27.13 20.63
N TYR A 243 20.96 28.18 20.48
CA TYR A 243 20.96 29.38 21.35
C TYR A 243 19.79 29.43 22.35
N GLU A 244 18.86 28.48 22.38
CA GLU A 244 17.82 28.41 23.40
C GLU A 244 17.85 27.02 24.08
N GLU A 245 18.76 26.87 25.03
CA GLU A 245 18.72 25.76 25.99
C GLU A 245 17.54 25.92 26.95
N THR A 246 16.57 25.00 26.82
CA THR A 246 15.93 24.48 28.04
C THR A 246 15.64 23.00 27.79
N ILE A 247 16.65 22.19 28.02
CA ILE A 247 16.50 20.73 28.14
C ILE A 247 15.60 20.50 29.36
N ASN A 248 14.35 20.17 29.12
CA ASN A 248 13.40 19.86 30.17
C ASN A 248 13.86 18.61 30.94
N LYS A 249 13.92 18.72 32.25
CA LYS A 249 14.27 17.66 33.23
C LYS A 249 13.30 16.46 33.24
N HIS A 250 12.43 16.31 32.24
CA HIS A 250 11.50 15.21 32.12
C HIS A 250 12.04 14.01 31.33
N GLN A 251 13.28 14.07 30.84
CA GLN A 251 13.88 12.97 30.05
C GLN A 251 14.12 11.67 30.84
N ASN A 252 14.03 11.68 32.16
CA ASN A 252 14.32 10.48 32.97
C ASN A 252 13.16 9.49 33.13
N THR A 253 12.00 9.74 32.53
CA THR A 253 10.81 8.86 32.63
C THR A 253 10.30 8.37 31.29
N LEU A 254 10.89 8.83 30.18
CA LEU A 254 10.45 8.43 28.83
C LEU A 254 10.94 7.01 28.50
N GLN A 255 10.08 6.27 27.80
CA GLN A 255 10.48 5.00 27.20
C GLN A 255 11.60 5.25 26.16
N PRO A 256 12.52 4.31 25.92
CA PRO A 256 13.65 4.48 24.99
C PRO A 256 13.27 4.93 23.58
N ASN A 257 12.01 4.72 23.19
CA ASN A 257 11.47 5.00 21.87
C ASN A 257 10.53 6.22 21.84
N GLU A 258 10.60 7.12 22.82
CA GLU A 258 9.75 8.29 22.92
C GLU A 258 10.51 9.61 22.86
N TYR A 259 9.88 10.62 22.27
CA TYR A 259 10.34 12.01 22.26
C TYR A 259 9.18 12.93 22.60
N VAL A 260 9.39 13.93 23.42
CA VAL A 260 8.38 14.91 23.83
C VAL A 260 8.90 16.32 23.63
N HIS A 261 8.15 17.16 22.92
CA HIS A 261 8.43 18.59 22.81
C HIS A 261 7.11 19.39 22.78
N LYS A 262 6.84 20.16 23.82
CA LYS A 262 5.61 20.97 23.99
C LYS A 262 4.34 20.09 23.82
N GLN A 263 3.60 20.31 22.73
CA GLN A 263 2.37 19.55 22.42
C GLN A 263 2.58 18.31 21.56
N LEU A 264 3.84 18.01 21.15
CA LEU A 264 4.17 16.88 20.30
C LEU A 264 4.83 15.78 21.12
N PHE A 265 4.19 14.61 21.09
CA PHE A 265 4.73 13.34 21.59
C PHE A 265 5.04 12.47 20.38
N ILE A 266 6.21 11.82 20.36
CA ILE A 266 6.60 10.92 19.26
C ILE A 266 6.85 9.55 19.83
N SER A 267 6.17 8.54 19.30
CA SER A 267 6.39 7.12 19.59
C SER A 267 6.90 6.43 18.33
N TYR A 268 8.12 5.91 18.39
CA TYR A 268 8.72 5.14 17.30
C TYR A 268 8.27 3.68 17.39
N LEU A 269 7.59 3.21 16.37
CA LEU A 269 7.06 1.85 16.32
C LEU A 269 8.11 0.88 15.75
N PRO A 270 8.07 -0.40 16.14
CA PRO A 270 8.87 -1.44 15.48
C PRO A 270 8.34 -1.71 14.06
N LEU A 271 9.02 -2.60 13.34
CA LEU A 271 8.45 -3.17 12.12
C LEU A 271 7.12 -3.85 12.44
N LEU A 272 6.08 -3.50 11.69
CA LEU A 272 4.72 -3.97 11.89
C LEU A 272 4.35 -5.04 10.87
N THR A 273 3.63 -6.07 11.30
CA THR A 273 2.97 -6.95 10.34
C THR A 273 1.98 -6.15 9.48
N GLN A 274 1.57 -6.67 8.34
CA GLN A 274 0.55 -6.01 7.52
C GLN A 274 -0.77 -5.83 8.27
N THR A 275 -1.12 -6.77 9.15
CA THR A 275 -2.30 -6.66 10.01
C THR A 275 -2.14 -5.53 11.04
N ASP A 276 -0.98 -5.44 11.69
CA ASP A 276 -0.71 -4.37 12.64
C ASP A 276 -0.59 -2.99 11.97
N PHE A 277 -0.14 -2.95 10.72
CA PHE A 277 -0.19 -1.71 9.93
C PHE A 277 -1.63 -1.25 9.68
N ASP A 278 -2.54 -2.16 9.36
CA ASP A 278 -3.97 -1.82 9.27
C ASP A 278 -4.49 -1.30 10.62
N HIS A 279 -4.12 -1.95 11.72
CA HIS A 279 -4.49 -1.54 13.08
C HIS A 279 -3.91 -0.16 13.44
N LEU A 280 -2.68 0.17 13.02
CA LEU A 280 -2.10 1.50 13.18
C LEU A 280 -2.98 2.57 12.50
N LEU A 281 -3.43 2.31 11.28
CA LEU A 281 -4.29 3.24 10.54
C LEU A 281 -5.68 3.38 11.20
N TRP A 282 -6.22 2.30 11.76
CA TRP A 282 -7.50 2.35 12.50
C TRP A 282 -7.37 3.05 13.85
N ALA A 283 -6.23 2.89 14.53
CA ALA A 283 -5.95 3.54 15.80
C ALA A 283 -5.77 5.04 15.66
N SER A 284 -5.31 5.53 14.52
CA SER A 284 -4.96 6.93 14.29
C SER A 284 -6.18 7.77 13.90
N ASP A 285 -6.15 9.06 14.25
CA ASP A 285 -7.16 10.03 13.88
C ASP A 285 -6.85 10.66 12.52
N ILE A 286 -5.54 10.70 12.14
CA ILE A 286 -5.05 11.15 10.84
C ILE A 286 -3.93 10.21 10.40
N ASN A 287 -3.90 9.88 9.11
CA ASN A 287 -2.93 8.96 8.55
C ASN A 287 -2.06 9.62 7.47
N PHE A 288 -0.76 9.66 7.67
CA PHE A 288 0.21 9.96 6.61
C PHE A 288 0.72 8.63 6.06
N VAL A 289 0.49 8.39 4.78
CA VAL A 289 0.83 7.14 4.12
C VAL A 289 1.62 7.36 2.83
N ARG A 290 2.30 6.33 2.34
CA ARG A 290 3.09 6.38 1.09
C ARG A 290 2.89 5.13 0.25
N GLY A 291 3.16 5.26 -1.06
CA GLY A 291 3.07 4.12 -1.98
C GLY A 291 1.63 3.62 -2.19
N GLU A 292 1.48 2.49 -2.89
CA GLU A 292 0.16 2.04 -3.36
C GLU A 292 -0.60 1.16 -2.35
N ASP A 293 0.07 0.24 -1.65
CA ASP A 293 -0.61 -0.58 -0.64
C ASP A 293 -1.19 0.28 0.48
N SER A 294 -0.38 1.18 1.04
CA SER A 294 -0.78 1.94 2.21
C SER A 294 -1.88 2.98 1.91
N ILE A 295 -1.96 3.55 0.69
CA ILE A 295 -3.08 4.43 0.34
C ILE A 295 -4.40 3.67 0.26
N VAL A 296 -4.40 2.45 -0.28
CA VAL A 296 -5.58 1.60 -0.28
C VAL A 296 -6.02 1.28 1.16
N ARG A 297 -5.08 0.98 2.04
CA ARG A 297 -5.39 0.71 3.46
C ARG A 297 -5.88 1.94 4.20
N ALA A 298 -5.35 3.14 3.91
CA ALA A 298 -5.83 4.41 4.47
C ALA A 298 -7.26 4.73 4.04
N ILE A 299 -7.63 4.46 2.79
CA ILE A 299 -9.01 4.59 2.31
C ILE A 299 -9.94 3.66 3.12
N TRP A 300 -9.55 2.40 3.31
CA TRP A 300 -10.34 1.46 4.11
C TRP A 300 -10.40 1.81 5.60
N ALA A 301 -9.40 2.51 6.14
CA ALA A 301 -9.46 3.03 7.50
C ALA A 301 -10.55 4.10 7.66
N GLY A 302 -10.94 4.80 6.61
CA GLY A 302 -12.01 5.78 6.61
C GLY A 302 -11.73 7.02 7.48
N LYS A 303 -10.46 7.28 7.78
CA LYS A 303 -9.96 8.42 8.54
C LYS A 303 -9.36 9.47 7.60
N PRO A 304 -9.21 10.73 7.99
CA PRO A 304 -8.41 11.70 7.24
C PRO A 304 -7.03 11.15 6.93
N PHE A 305 -6.57 11.35 5.71
CA PHE A 305 -5.24 10.89 5.32
C PHE A 305 -4.55 11.84 4.34
N VAL A 306 -3.21 11.76 4.32
CA VAL A 306 -2.34 12.42 3.35
C VAL A 306 -1.48 11.37 2.69
N TRP A 307 -1.54 11.28 1.36
CA TRP A 307 -0.77 10.34 0.58
C TRP A 307 0.49 10.98 0.03
N GLN A 308 1.63 10.40 0.34
CA GLN A 308 2.87 10.68 -0.36
C GLN A 308 3.04 9.67 -1.48
N ILE A 309 2.84 10.12 -2.71
CA ILE A 309 3.04 9.30 -3.89
C ILE A 309 4.54 9.05 -4.12
N TYR A 310 4.89 7.89 -4.70
CA TYR A 310 6.27 7.61 -5.05
C TYR A 310 6.78 8.65 -6.06
N PRO A 311 7.85 9.39 -5.76
CA PRO A 311 8.37 10.40 -6.67
C PRO A 311 8.98 9.73 -7.91
N GLN A 312 8.66 10.25 -9.09
CA GLN A 312 9.19 9.78 -10.37
C GLN A 312 9.96 10.93 -11.02
N ASP A 313 11.13 10.62 -11.57
CA ASP A 313 12.05 11.61 -12.15
C ASP A 313 11.46 12.35 -13.37
N ASP A 314 10.53 11.70 -14.07
CA ASP A 314 9.81 12.27 -15.22
C ASP A 314 8.62 13.15 -14.83
N GLY A 315 8.33 13.29 -13.53
CA GLY A 315 7.23 14.09 -13.01
C GLY A 315 5.84 13.48 -13.17
N ALA A 316 5.70 12.22 -13.63
CA ALA A 316 4.41 11.56 -13.84
C ALA A 316 3.58 11.41 -12.55
N HIS A 317 4.22 11.46 -11.37
CA HIS A 317 3.54 11.44 -10.09
C HIS A 317 2.61 12.64 -9.86
N GLY A 318 2.88 13.80 -10.47
CA GLY A 318 2.03 14.99 -10.34
C GLY A 318 0.62 14.79 -10.90
N PRO A 319 0.44 14.50 -12.20
CA PRO A 319 -0.87 14.17 -12.79
C PRO A 319 -1.60 13.02 -12.09
N LYS A 320 -0.89 12.00 -11.65
CA LYS A 320 -1.43 10.86 -10.90
C LYS A 320 -2.02 11.31 -9.56
N LEU A 321 -1.33 12.22 -8.84
CA LEU A 321 -1.84 12.80 -7.60
C LEU A 321 -3.08 13.66 -7.84
N GLU A 322 -3.08 14.52 -8.86
CA GLU A 322 -4.25 15.37 -9.17
C GLU A 322 -5.48 14.51 -9.49
N ALA A 323 -5.34 13.50 -10.33
CA ALA A 323 -6.43 12.57 -10.64
C ALA A 323 -6.97 11.86 -9.38
N PHE A 324 -6.09 11.51 -8.43
CA PHE A 324 -6.48 10.94 -7.15
C PHE A 324 -7.24 11.94 -6.28
N LEU A 325 -6.80 13.19 -6.19
CA LEU A 325 -7.47 14.24 -5.41
C LEU A 325 -8.86 14.57 -5.97
N ASP A 326 -9.00 14.56 -7.29
CA ASP A 326 -10.29 14.72 -7.98
C ASP A 326 -11.22 13.52 -7.66
N MET A 327 -10.71 12.28 -7.78
CA MET A 327 -11.46 11.07 -7.42
C MET A 327 -11.93 11.10 -5.97
N LEU A 328 -11.11 11.62 -5.06
CA LEU A 328 -11.41 11.73 -3.63
C LEU A 328 -12.45 12.83 -3.35
N ASN A 329 -12.73 13.74 -4.27
CA ASN A 329 -13.43 15.00 -4.04
C ASN A 329 -12.78 15.77 -2.88
N ALA A 330 -11.45 15.83 -2.88
CA ALA A 330 -10.67 16.41 -1.80
C ALA A 330 -11.01 17.90 -1.62
N PRO A 331 -11.31 18.38 -0.38
CA PRO A 331 -11.52 19.80 -0.14
C PRO A 331 -10.25 20.60 -0.43
N PRO A 332 -10.35 21.91 -0.74
CA PRO A 332 -9.20 22.73 -1.14
C PRO A 332 -8.03 22.69 -0.15
N SER A 333 -8.31 22.64 1.15
CA SER A 333 -7.30 22.53 2.21
C SER A 333 -6.50 21.22 2.12
N LEU A 334 -7.17 20.09 1.84
CA LEU A 334 -6.56 18.79 1.68
C LEU A 334 -5.75 18.71 0.37
N GLN A 335 -6.27 19.29 -0.72
CA GLN A 335 -5.54 19.39 -1.99
C GLN A 335 -4.24 20.18 -1.84
N ALA A 336 -4.30 21.35 -1.21
CA ALA A 336 -3.12 22.18 -0.95
C ALA A 336 -2.10 21.43 -0.08
N PHE A 337 -2.56 20.74 0.97
CA PHE A 337 -1.69 19.95 1.83
C PHE A 337 -0.98 18.85 1.06
N HIS A 338 -1.71 18.07 0.24
CA HIS A 338 -1.11 17.01 -0.59
C HIS A 338 -0.05 17.55 -1.55
N ARG A 339 -0.33 18.66 -2.26
CA ARG A 339 0.63 19.24 -3.22
C ARG A 339 1.92 19.66 -2.53
N ILE A 340 1.83 20.33 -1.37
CA ILE A 340 3.00 20.75 -0.60
C ILE A 340 3.75 19.54 -0.02
N TRP A 341 3.02 18.57 0.53
CA TRP A 341 3.60 17.36 1.09
C TRP A 341 4.37 16.53 0.07
N ASN A 342 3.92 16.53 -1.18
CA ASN A 342 4.56 15.85 -2.31
C ASN A 342 5.59 16.72 -3.06
N GLY A 343 5.89 17.94 -2.59
CA GLY A 343 6.88 18.83 -3.23
C GLY A 343 6.41 19.45 -4.54
N LEU A 344 5.11 19.40 -4.84
CA LEU A 344 4.51 19.98 -6.06
C LEU A 344 4.13 21.46 -5.88
N ALA A 345 4.26 21.98 -4.67
CA ALA A 345 4.02 23.38 -4.34
C ALA A 345 4.98 23.83 -3.22
N ASN A 346 5.38 25.11 -3.24
CA ASN A 346 6.40 25.66 -2.34
C ASN A 346 5.81 26.62 -1.28
N GLN A 347 4.48 26.59 -1.06
CA GLN A 347 3.85 27.34 0.00
C GLN A 347 4.06 26.67 1.35
N PRO A 348 3.91 27.40 2.48
CA PRO A 348 3.83 26.79 3.80
C PRO A 348 2.66 25.78 3.90
N LEU A 349 2.84 24.70 4.68
CA LEU A 349 1.76 23.76 4.96
C LEU A 349 0.56 24.50 5.58
N PRO A 350 -0.66 24.24 5.11
CA PRO A 350 -1.87 24.68 5.79
C PRO A 350 -1.97 24.06 7.19
N SER A 351 -2.56 24.79 8.13
CA SER A 351 -2.88 24.25 9.44
C SER A 351 -3.86 23.08 9.33
N LEU A 352 -3.70 22.08 10.20
CA LEU A 352 -4.59 20.91 10.28
C LEU A 352 -5.89 21.26 11.04
N THR A 353 -6.62 22.25 10.55
CA THR A 353 -7.85 22.76 11.21
C THR A 353 -9.13 22.29 10.53
N ASP A 354 -9.07 21.87 9.27
CA ASP A 354 -10.23 21.49 8.46
C ASP A 354 -10.51 19.97 8.51
N MET A 355 -10.26 19.36 9.68
CA MET A 355 -10.41 17.92 9.88
C MET A 355 -11.83 17.41 9.59
N PRO A 356 -12.92 18.12 9.90
CA PRO A 356 -14.26 17.65 9.54
C PRO A 356 -14.47 17.48 8.03
N ALA A 357 -13.96 18.41 7.21
CA ALA A 357 -14.05 18.29 5.76
C ALA A 357 -13.20 17.13 5.22
N TRP A 358 -11.99 16.94 5.76
CA TRP A 358 -11.13 15.80 5.41
C TRP A 358 -11.78 14.46 5.78
N GLN A 359 -12.37 14.37 6.98
CA GLN A 359 -13.12 13.20 7.42
C GLN A 359 -14.32 12.91 6.51
N GLY A 360 -15.01 13.97 6.07
CA GLY A 360 -16.13 13.87 5.13
C GLY A 360 -15.70 13.25 3.80
N ALA A 361 -14.59 13.74 3.21
CA ALA A 361 -14.03 13.20 1.97
C ALA A 361 -13.60 11.73 2.11
N ALA A 362 -12.86 11.39 3.17
CA ALA A 362 -12.42 10.02 3.43
C ALA A 362 -13.61 9.06 3.62
N GLY A 363 -14.62 9.45 4.42
CA GLY A 363 -15.81 8.64 4.66
C GLY A 363 -16.67 8.42 3.41
N GLN A 364 -16.81 9.44 2.56
CA GLN A 364 -17.50 9.32 1.28
C GLN A 364 -16.75 8.39 0.32
N ALA A 365 -15.42 8.51 0.25
CA ALA A 365 -14.59 7.61 -0.56
C ALA A 365 -14.72 6.16 -0.09
N LEU A 366 -14.59 5.90 1.22
CA LEU A 366 -14.80 4.57 1.80
C LEU A 366 -16.15 4.00 1.38
N THR A 367 -17.24 4.74 1.59
CA THR A 367 -18.60 4.28 1.28
C THR A 367 -18.77 3.95 -0.21
N ARG A 368 -18.32 4.83 -1.09
CA ARG A 368 -18.41 4.67 -2.54
C ARG A 368 -17.60 3.48 -3.04
N LEU A 369 -16.36 3.32 -2.56
CA LEU A 369 -15.45 2.27 -3.00
C LEU A 369 -15.80 0.91 -2.37
N ALA A 370 -16.32 0.89 -1.15
CA ALA A 370 -16.79 -0.35 -0.51
C ALA A 370 -18.00 -0.96 -1.22
N ALA A 371 -18.81 -0.15 -1.91
CA ALA A 371 -19.92 -0.63 -2.73
C ALA A 371 -19.48 -1.27 -4.07
N GLN A 372 -18.20 -1.08 -4.45
CA GLN A 372 -17.66 -1.66 -5.67
C GLN A 372 -17.10 -3.07 -5.41
N ARG A 373 -16.97 -3.83 -6.51
CA ARG A 373 -16.29 -5.13 -6.52
C ARG A 373 -14.82 -4.94 -6.14
N ASP A 374 -14.32 -5.76 -5.22
CA ASP A 374 -12.90 -5.77 -4.88
C ASP A 374 -12.03 -6.43 -5.96
N LEU A 375 -10.73 -6.13 -5.95
CA LEU A 375 -9.74 -6.60 -6.92
C LEU A 375 -9.71 -8.12 -7.02
N THR A 376 -9.67 -8.82 -5.90
CA THR A 376 -9.54 -10.28 -5.85
C THR A 376 -10.79 -10.97 -6.41
N THR A 377 -11.99 -10.47 -6.06
CA THR A 377 -13.24 -10.94 -6.64
C THR A 377 -13.21 -10.75 -8.17
N GLY A 378 -12.82 -9.57 -8.63
CA GLY A 378 -12.72 -9.25 -10.05
C GLY A 378 -11.78 -10.19 -10.80
N LEU A 379 -10.60 -10.45 -10.27
CA LEU A 379 -9.60 -11.35 -10.86
C LEU A 379 -10.12 -12.80 -10.93
N ILE A 380 -10.73 -13.31 -9.85
CA ILE A 380 -11.27 -14.68 -9.81
C ILE A 380 -12.40 -14.83 -10.85
N GLU A 381 -13.36 -13.89 -10.87
CA GLU A 381 -14.48 -13.93 -11.83
C GLU A 381 -13.98 -13.84 -13.27
N TYR A 382 -13.01 -12.96 -13.54
CA TYR A 382 -12.41 -12.83 -14.85
C TYR A 382 -11.74 -14.15 -15.28
N ALA A 383 -10.95 -14.76 -14.40
CA ALA A 383 -10.28 -16.03 -14.68
C ALA A 383 -11.27 -17.19 -14.90
N LEU A 384 -12.38 -17.23 -14.17
CA LEU A 384 -13.42 -18.26 -14.33
C LEU A 384 -14.27 -18.07 -15.60
N LYS A 385 -14.48 -16.82 -16.03
CA LYS A 385 -15.25 -16.51 -17.24
C LYS A 385 -14.45 -16.75 -18.52
N THR A 386 -13.15 -16.52 -18.47
CA THR A 386 -12.25 -16.62 -19.64
C THR A 386 -11.78 -18.06 -19.89
N ARG A 387 -11.92 -18.96 -18.93
CA ARG A 387 -11.52 -20.37 -18.92
C ARG A 387 -12.72 -21.29 -18.81
#